data_d97a1a4e4f43b727bbf76d187ad31cc7
#
_entry.id   d97a1a4e4f43b727bbf76d187ad31cc7
#
_cell.length_a   1.000
_cell.length_b   1.000
_cell.length_c   1.000
_cell.angle_alpha   90.00
_cell.angle_beta   90.00
_cell.angle_gamma   90.00
#
_symmetry.space_group_name_H-M   'P 1'
#
loop_
_entity.id
_entity.type
_entity.pdbx_description
1 polymer ?
#
loop_
_entity_poly.entity_id
_entity_poly.type
_entity_poly.pdbx_seq_one_letter_code
_entity_poly.pdbx_strand_id
1 'polypeptide(L)'
;MTDNRTMKTKATAKAVAFTGHREISHIQQEQVRERLKEAVLQAIRQGANKFYCGMVLGFDMMAAEEVLSLKLSIPMLKLIAVVPFKGQSASWSMVEQQRYAYILSKADDVVHLSEDYFNGCYFKRNDYMLSHSGSVIAYFDGKPKGGTAYTCRKAREKRMPVVNVY
;
A
#
# COMPACT_ATOMS: atom_id res chain seq x y z
N MET A 1 -27.46 16.11 13.18
CA MET A 1 -26.59 16.21 11.99
C MET A 1 -25.19 15.78 12.41
N THR A 2 -24.84 14.53 12.16
CA THR A 2 -23.47 14.03 12.37
C THR A 2 -22.58 14.61 11.28
N ASP A 3 -21.63 15.43 11.68
CA ASP A 3 -20.72 16.17 10.83
C ASP A 3 -20.00 15.23 9.86
N ASN A 4 -20.17 15.46 8.58
CA ASN A 4 -19.57 14.69 7.47
C ASN A 4 -18.02 14.64 7.57
N ARG A 5 -17.43 15.61 8.27
CA ARG A 5 -16.00 15.72 8.58
C ARG A 5 -15.56 14.67 9.61
N THR A 6 -16.37 14.41 10.62
CA THR A 6 -16.09 13.43 11.68
C THR A 6 -16.22 11.99 11.16
N MET A 7 -17.16 11.73 10.24
CA MET A 7 -17.30 10.42 9.58
C MET A 7 -16.12 10.14 8.65
N LYS A 8 -15.66 11.13 7.88
CA LYS A 8 -14.51 11.00 6.98
C LYS A 8 -13.22 10.73 7.77
N THR A 9 -13.03 11.38 8.91
CA THR A 9 -11.87 11.20 9.79
C THR A 9 -11.85 9.81 10.45
N LYS A 10 -13.01 9.28 10.84
CA LYS A 10 -13.14 7.91 11.38
C LYS A 10 -12.91 6.84 10.32
N ALA A 11 -13.35 7.08 9.08
CA ALA A 11 -13.14 6.14 7.97
C ALA A 11 -11.67 6.06 7.54
N THR A 12 -10.95 7.20 7.49
CA THR A 12 -9.51 7.23 7.18
C THR A 12 -8.66 6.62 8.30
N ALA A 13 -9.04 6.79 9.58
CA ALA A 13 -8.32 6.20 10.70
C ALA A 13 -8.28 4.65 10.66
N LYS A 14 -9.22 4.02 9.94
CA LYS A 14 -9.28 2.56 9.75
C LYS A 14 -8.52 2.07 8.51
N ALA A 15 -7.86 2.93 7.79
CA ALA A 15 -7.15 2.60 6.56
C ALA A 15 -5.64 2.78 6.72
N VAL A 16 -4.91 1.88 6.08
CA VAL A 16 -3.44 1.84 6.05
C VAL A 16 -2.97 1.95 4.61
N ALA A 17 -1.94 2.76 4.36
CA ALA A 17 -1.25 2.79 3.09
C ALA A 17 0.08 2.03 3.18
N PHE A 18 0.39 1.26 2.14
CA PHE A 18 1.70 0.64 1.99
C PHE A 18 2.61 1.52 1.13
N THR A 19 3.90 1.51 1.47
CA THR A 19 4.95 2.09 0.64
C THR A 19 6.26 1.34 0.88
N GLY A 20 7.04 1.11 -0.15
CA GLY A 20 8.30 0.38 0.02
C GLY A 20 9.13 0.31 -1.24
N HIS A 21 10.38 -0.10 -1.06
CA HIS A 21 11.31 -0.29 -2.16
C HIS A 21 10.87 -1.41 -3.09
N ARG A 22 11.21 -1.26 -4.37
CA ARG A 22 10.90 -2.26 -5.42
C ARG A 22 11.74 -3.52 -5.32
N GLU A 23 12.87 -3.44 -4.63
CA GLU A 23 13.79 -4.55 -4.47
C GLU A 23 13.89 -4.95 -3.00
N ILE A 24 13.67 -6.23 -2.75
CA ILE A 24 13.91 -6.87 -1.47
C ILE A 24 14.89 -8.01 -1.75
N SER A 25 16.03 -8.00 -1.08
CA SER A 25 17.01 -9.08 -1.19
C SER A 25 16.35 -10.44 -0.95
N HIS A 26 16.65 -11.41 -1.79
CA HIS A 26 16.08 -12.77 -1.68
C HIS A 26 16.27 -13.36 -0.28
N ILE A 27 17.42 -13.10 0.35
CA ILE A 27 17.75 -13.56 1.70
C ILE A 27 16.84 -12.92 2.76
N GLN A 28 16.37 -11.69 2.51
CA GLN A 28 15.57 -10.92 3.46
C GLN A 28 14.05 -11.09 3.28
N GLN A 29 13.62 -11.65 2.15
CA GLN A 29 12.19 -11.70 1.80
C GLN A 29 11.32 -12.33 2.88
N GLU A 30 11.76 -13.46 3.45
CA GLU A 30 10.99 -14.15 4.49
C GLU A 30 10.87 -13.32 5.77
N GLN A 31 11.97 -12.74 6.24
CA GLN A 31 11.97 -11.86 7.41
C GLN A 31 11.10 -10.62 7.21
N VAL A 32 11.18 -10.01 6.03
CA VAL A 32 10.36 -8.85 5.69
C VAL A 32 8.88 -9.24 5.68
N ARG A 33 8.55 -10.39 5.10
CA ARG A 33 7.17 -10.92 5.09
C ARG A 33 6.63 -11.15 6.50
N GLU A 34 7.41 -11.72 7.39
CA GLU A 34 7.02 -11.94 8.80
C GLU A 34 6.78 -10.61 9.53
N ARG A 35 7.69 -9.65 9.40
CA ARG A 35 7.53 -8.31 9.98
C ARG A 35 6.32 -7.57 9.42
N LEU A 36 6.13 -7.68 8.11
CA LEU A 36 4.96 -7.13 7.42
C LEU A 36 3.66 -7.72 7.94
N LYS A 37 3.59 -9.04 8.05
CA LYS A 37 2.43 -9.75 8.60
C LYS A 37 2.12 -9.27 10.02
N GLU A 38 3.11 -9.18 10.89
CA GLU A 38 2.91 -8.68 12.25
C GLU A 38 2.44 -7.23 12.26
N ALA A 39 3.01 -6.36 11.42
CA ALA A 39 2.58 -4.96 11.30
C ALA A 39 1.12 -4.85 10.82
N VAL A 40 0.71 -5.67 9.85
CA VAL A 40 -0.68 -5.73 9.37
C VAL A 40 -1.61 -6.22 10.48
N LEU A 41 -1.26 -7.30 11.17
CA LEU A 41 -2.04 -7.83 12.29
C LEU A 41 -2.19 -6.79 13.42
N GLN A 42 -1.12 -6.07 13.73
CA GLN A 42 -1.16 -5.01 14.74
C GLN A 42 -2.09 -3.86 14.31
N ALA A 43 -2.03 -3.46 13.03
CA ALA A 43 -2.96 -2.46 12.50
C ALA A 43 -4.43 -2.93 12.60
N ILE A 44 -4.69 -4.20 12.31
CA ILE A 44 -6.02 -4.82 12.45
C ILE A 44 -6.50 -4.79 13.90
N ARG A 45 -5.64 -5.11 14.87
CA ARG A 45 -5.95 -5.02 16.30
C ARG A 45 -6.30 -3.59 16.72
N GLN A 46 -5.74 -2.59 16.05
CA GLN A 46 -6.03 -1.17 16.26
C GLN A 46 -7.25 -0.67 15.47
N GLY A 47 -7.96 -1.57 14.77
CA GLY A 47 -9.20 -1.27 14.08
C GLY A 47 -9.06 -1.04 12.57
N ALA A 48 -7.89 -1.25 11.97
CA ALA A 48 -7.71 -1.16 10.52
C ALA A 48 -8.46 -2.29 9.80
N ASN A 49 -9.13 -1.94 8.71
CA ASN A 49 -9.84 -2.90 7.87
C ASN A 49 -9.64 -2.66 6.37
N LYS A 50 -9.01 -1.55 5.98
CA LYS A 50 -8.70 -1.22 4.59
C LYS A 50 -7.21 -1.02 4.41
N PHE A 51 -6.68 -1.57 3.33
CA PHE A 51 -5.27 -1.49 2.99
C PHE A 51 -5.12 -1.01 1.55
N TYR A 52 -4.48 0.15 1.38
CA TYR A 52 -4.21 0.77 0.09
C TYR A 52 -2.82 0.37 -0.39
N CYS A 53 -2.75 -0.17 -1.59
CA CYS A 53 -1.51 -0.65 -2.20
C CYS A 53 -1.29 -0.03 -3.58
N GLY A 54 -0.09 0.49 -3.82
CA GLY A 54 0.27 1.13 -5.09
C GLY A 54 0.62 0.16 -6.21
N MET A 55 0.69 -1.13 -5.91
CA MET A 55 0.85 -2.20 -6.89
C MET A 55 2.12 -2.13 -7.74
N VAL A 56 3.21 -1.60 -7.21
CA VAL A 56 4.53 -1.73 -7.85
C VAL A 56 5.23 -3.00 -7.42
N LEU A 57 6.28 -3.37 -8.14
CA LEU A 57 7.12 -4.52 -7.81
C LEU A 57 7.73 -4.40 -6.41
N GLY A 58 8.10 -5.53 -5.85
CA GLY A 58 8.78 -5.63 -4.56
C GLY A 58 7.82 -5.57 -3.38
N PHE A 59 8.02 -4.60 -2.49
CA PHE A 59 7.27 -4.53 -1.23
C PHE A 59 5.75 -4.43 -1.42
N ASP A 60 5.28 -3.62 -2.35
CA ASP A 60 3.84 -3.44 -2.60
C ASP A 60 3.16 -4.76 -2.98
N MET A 61 3.77 -5.54 -3.87
CA MET A 61 3.23 -6.84 -4.28
C MET A 61 3.20 -7.82 -3.12
N MET A 62 4.26 -7.84 -2.30
CA MET A 62 4.33 -8.65 -1.09
C MET A 62 3.24 -8.24 -0.09
N ALA A 63 3.03 -6.95 0.11
CA ALA A 63 2.02 -6.41 1.01
C ALA A 63 0.60 -6.75 0.57
N ALA A 64 0.32 -6.62 -0.72
CA ALA A 64 -0.97 -7.00 -1.29
C ALA A 64 -1.27 -8.50 -1.08
N GLU A 65 -0.29 -9.36 -1.35
CA GLU A 65 -0.43 -10.80 -1.14
C GLU A 65 -0.66 -11.14 0.33
N GLU A 66 0.01 -10.46 1.25
CA GLU A 66 -0.17 -10.70 2.69
C GLU A 66 -1.58 -10.33 3.15
N VAL A 67 -2.12 -9.20 2.69
CA VAL A 67 -3.51 -8.82 2.97
C VAL A 67 -4.48 -9.86 2.41
N LEU A 68 -4.29 -10.31 1.17
CA LEU A 68 -5.15 -11.34 0.56
C LEU A 68 -5.08 -12.66 1.32
N SER A 69 -3.90 -13.06 1.80
CA SER A 69 -3.73 -14.26 2.62
C SER A 69 -4.49 -14.14 3.94
N LEU A 70 -4.33 -13.03 4.64
CA LEU A 70 -5.03 -12.78 5.91
C LEU A 70 -6.54 -12.66 5.73
N LYS A 71 -6.99 -12.19 4.59
CA LYS A 71 -8.42 -12.08 4.27
C LYS A 71 -9.14 -13.43 4.26
N LEU A 72 -8.44 -14.53 4.00
CA LEU A 72 -9.02 -15.87 4.07
C LEU A 72 -9.52 -16.19 5.49
N SER A 73 -8.84 -15.71 6.51
CA SER A 73 -9.22 -15.89 7.93
C SER A 73 -9.97 -14.69 8.51
N ILE A 74 -9.82 -13.51 7.91
CA ILE A 74 -10.42 -12.25 8.35
C ILE A 74 -11.15 -11.62 7.14
N PRO A 75 -12.34 -12.13 6.77
CA PRO A 75 -13.01 -11.74 5.51
C PRO A 75 -13.40 -10.27 5.40
N MET A 76 -13.47 -9.55 6.52
CA MET A 76 -13.80 -8.13 6.56
C MET A 76 -12.70 -7.22 6.00
N LEU A 77 -11.48 -7.73 5.84
CA LEU A 77 -10.38 -6.95 5.27
C LEU A 77 -10.64 -6.58 3.82
N LYS A 78 -10.23 -5.40 3.44
CA LYS A 78 -10.32 -4.89 2.07
C LYS A 78 -8.96 -4.46 1.55
N LEU A 79 -8.60 -4.97 0.40
CA LEU A 79 -7.44 -4.54 -0.38
C LEU A 79 -7.91 -3.57 -1.47
N ILE A 80 -7.39 -2.35 -1.45
CA ILE A 80 -7.66 -1.33 -2.46
C ILE A 80 -6.38 -1.13 -3.27
N ALA A 81 -6.41 -1.55 -4.51
CA ALA A 81 -5.30 -1.32 -5.44
C ALA A 81 -5.42 0.08 -6.05
N VAL A 82 -4.36 0.89 -5.93
CA VAL A 82 -4.31 2.23 -6.51
C VAL A 82 -3.25 2.26 -7.59
N VAL A 83 -3.72 2.23 -8.82
CA VAL A 83 -2.88 2.14 -10.02
C VAL A 83 -2.63 3.55 -10.57
N PRO A 84 -1.36 3.98 -10.72
CA PRO A 84 -1.06 5.33 -11.19
C PRO A 84 -1.49 5.56 -12.64
N PHE A 85 -1.37 4.55 -13.49
CA PHE A 85 -1.85 4.54 -14.88
C PHE A 85 -2.07 3.11 -15.36
N LYS A 86 -2.94 2.90 -16.33
CA LYS A 86 -3.38 1.56 -16.75
C LYS A 86 -2.27 0.65 -17.26
N GLY A 87 -1.24 1.18 -17.88
CA GLY A 87 -0.11 0.42 -18.42
C GLY A 87 1.05 0.18 -17.44
N GLN A 88 0.86 0.33 -16.13
CA GLN A 88 1.95 0.27 -15.14
C GLN A 88 2.83 -0.97 -15.28
N SER A 89 2.26 -2.14 -15.54
CA SER A 89 2.97 -3.42 -15.59
C SER A 89 3.50 -3.81 -16.98
N ALA A 90 3.29 -2.98 -18.00
CA ALA A 90 3.53 -3.36 -19.40
C ALA A 90 4.98 -3.79 -19.70
N SER A 91 5.97 -3.23 -19.01
CA SER A 91 7.40 -3.55 -19.18
C SER A 91 7.92 -4.64 -18.24
N TRP A 92 7.08 -5.19 -17.38
CA TRP A 92 7.49 -6.21 -16.41
C TRP A 92 7.61 -7.59 -17.09
N SER A 93 8.29 -8.53 -16.44
CA SER A 93 8.32 -9.93 -16.91
C SER A 93 6.92 -10.52 -16.94
N MET A 94 6.72 -11.55 -17.76
CA MET A 94 5.43 -12.25 -17.86
C MET A 94 4.97 -12.79 -16.49
N VAL A 95 5.89 -13.34 -15.71
CA VAL A 95 5.59 -13.85 -14.36
C VAL A 95 5.07 -12.75 -13.45
N GLU A 96 5.71 -11.58 -13.45
CA GLU A 96 5.28 -10.44 -12.64
C GLU A 96 3.98 -9.83 -13.14
N GLN A 97 3.75 -9.80 -14.45
CA GLN A 97 2.47 -9.36 -15.02
C GLN A 97 1.32 -10.29 -14.61
N GLN A 98 1.54 -11.59 -14.60
CA GLN A 98 0.53 -12.58 -14.17
C GLN A 98 0.22 -12.43 -12.68
N ARG A 99 1.26 -12.26 -11.85
CA ARG A 99 1.13 -11.99 -10.41
C ARG A 99 0.33 -10.71 -10.15
N TYR A 100 0.66 -9.65 -10.85
CA TYR A 100 -0.06 -8.38 -10.80
C TYR A 100 -1.53 -8.51 -11.19
N ALA A 101 -1.82 -9.15 -12.32
CA ALA A 101 -3.19 -9.38 -12.78
C ALA A 101 -4.01 -10.22 -11.78
N TYR A 102 -3.38 -11.25 -11.20
CA TYR A 102 -4.03 -12.07 -10.17
C TYR A 102 -4.40 -11.25 -8.94
N ILE A 103 -3.49 -10.43 -8.41
CA ILE A 103 -3.74 -9.58 -7.25
C ILE A 103 -4.87 -8.59 -7.55
N LEU A 104 -4.84 -7.94 -8.72
CA LEU A 104 -5.91 -7.03 -9.14
C LEU A 104 -7.27 -7.73 -9.22
N SER A 105 -7.30 -8.97 -9.69
CA SER A 105 -8.54 -9.76 -9.77
C SER A 105 -9.14 -10.10 -8.40
N LYS A 106 -8.31 -10.11 -7.35
CA LYS A 106 -8.70 -10.41 -5.96
C LYS A 106 -8.89 -9.17 -5.10
N ALA A 107 -8.44 -8.02 -5.55
CA ALA A 107 -8.64 -6.77 -4.84
C ALA A 107 -10.14 -6.44 -4.71
N ASP A 108 -10.52 -5.82 -3.60
CA ASP A 108 -11.91 -5.41 -3.37
C ASP A 108 -12.28 -4.19 -4.21
N ASP A 109 -11.31 -3.35 -4.51
CA ASP A 109 -11.46 -2.21 -5.42
C ASP A 109 -10.15 -1.93 -6.15
N VAL A 110 -10.24 -1.42 -7.36
CA VAL A 110 -9.11 -1.01 -8.19
C VAL A 110 -9.35 0.41 -8.68
N VAL A 111 -8.53 1.33 -8.20
CA VAL A 111 -8.59 2.75 -8.57
C VAL A 111 -7.53 3.04 -9.63
N HIS A 112 -7.92 3.42 -10.82
CA HIS A 112 -7.04 3.89 -11.89
C HIS A 112 -7.01 5.42 -11.89
N LEU A 113 -5.85 6.03 -11.62
CA LEU A 113 -5.75 7.49 -11.52
C LEU A 113 -5.54 8.17 -12.88
N SER A 114 -5.05 7.43 -13.87
CA SER A 114 -4.83 7.93 -15.22
C SER A 114 -4.92 6.79 -16.25
N GLU A 115 -5.27 7.14 -17.48
CA GLU A 115 -5.18 6.20 -18.61
C GLU A 115 -3.72 5.93 -18.97
N ASP A 116 -2.92 6.99 -19.07
CA ASP A 116 -1.54 6.96 -19.54
C ASP A 116 -0.55 7.43 -18.47
N TYR A 117 0.72 7.06 -18.68
CA TYR A 117 1.83 7.58 -17.91
C TYR A 117 1.94 9.10 -18.10
N PHE A 118 2.22 9.80 -16.99
CA PHE A 118 2.64 11.20 -17.01
C PHE A 118 3.70 11.42 -15.92
N ASN A 119 4.53 12.44 -16.10
CA ASN A 119 5.56 12.77 -15.11
C ASN A 119 4.91 13.14 -13.76
N GLY A 120 5.33 12.47 -12.69
CA GLY A 120 4.75 12.64 -11.36
C GLY A 120 3.56 11.74 -11.03
N CYS A 121 3.15 10.83 -11.93
CA CYS A 121 2.00 9.94 -11.70
C CYS A 121 2.15 9.07 -10.44
N TYR A 122 3.37 8.63 -10.12
CA TYR A 122 3.64 7.85 -8.91
C TYR A 122 3.49 8.69 -7.63
N PHE A 123 3.91 9.94 -7.65
CA PHE A 123 3.70 10.87 -6.52
C PHE A 123 2.21 11.16 -6.32
N LYS A 124 1.48 11.39 -7.40
CA LYS A 124 0.02 11.58 -7.35
C LYS A 124 -0.67 10.36 -6.73
N ARG A 125 -0.27 9.15 -7.11
CA ARG A 125 -0.77 7.91 -6.54
C ARG A 125 -0.46 7.82 -5.04
N ASN A 126 0.77 8.14 -4.63
CA ASN A 126 1.18 8.12 -3.22
C ASN A 126 0.38 9.14 -2.40
N ASP A 127 0.18 10.34 -2.92
CA ASP A 127 -0.65 11.37 -2.29
C ASP A 127 -2.11 10.92 -2.13
N TYR A 128 -2.66 10.26 -3.15
CA TYR A 128 -3.99 9.67 -3.08
C TYR A 128 -4.11 8.66 -1.94
N MET A 129 -3.17 7.73 -1.83
CA MET A 129 -3.18 6.72 -0.77
C MET A 129 -3.06 7.36 0.62
N LEU A 130 -2.19 8.35 0.80
CA LEU A 130 -2.04 9.05 2.07
C LEU A 130 -3.30 9.84 2.45
N SER A 131 -3.98 10.46 1.48
CA SER A 131 -5.22 11.20 1.74
C SER A 131 -6.39 10.31 2.15
N HIS A 132 -6.32 9.01 1.88
CA HIS A 132 -7.34 8.01 2.22
C HIS A 132 -6.96 7.12 3.40
N SER A 133 -5.82 7.36 4.03
CA SER A 133 -5.29 6.52 5.10
C SER A 133 -4.99 7.29 6.37
N GLY A 134 -4.96 6.59 7.50
CA GLY A 134 -4.62 7.15 8.80
C GLY A 134 -3.23 6.74 9.28
N SER A 135 -2.62 5.73 8.66
CA SER A 135 -1.29 5.25 8.99
C SER A 135 -0.59 4.63 7.78
N VAL A 136 0.70 4.39 7.92
CA VAL A 136 1.54 3.82 6.86
C VAL A 136 2.33 2.63 7.39
N ILE A 137 2.40 1.57 6.62
CA ILE A 137 3.36 0.48 6.80
C ILE A 137 4.38 0.59 5.65
N ALA A 138 5.64 0.76 5.99
CA ALA A 138 6.70 1.06 5.05
C ALA A 138 7.82 0.01 5.09
N TYR A 139 8.45 -0.22 3.95
CA TYR A 139 9.76 -0.86 3.84
C TYR A 139 10.75 0.16 3.30
N PHE A 140 11.44 0.85 4.21
CA PHE A 140 12.23 2.04 3.91
C PHE A 140 13.63 1.98 4.55
N ASP A 141 14.66 2.04 3.72
CA ASP A 141 16.07 1.97 4.13
C ASP A 141 16.63 3.26 4.76
N GLY A 142 15.80 4.30 4.87
CA GLY A 142 16.19 5.58 5.46
C GLY A 142 16.88 6.57 4.50
N LYS A 143 17.19 6.16 3.28
CA LYS A 143 17.85 7.04 2.32
C LYS A 143 16.89 8.11 1.78
N PRO A 144 17.25 9.40 1.77
CA PRO A 144 16.33 10.50 1.44
C PRO A 144 16.08 10.63 -0.07
N LYS A 145 15.81 9.53 -0.78
CA LYS A 145 15.65 9.50 -2.22
C LYS A 145 14.57 8.50 -2.64
N GLY A 146 13.79 8.88 -3.63
CA GLY A 146 12.78 8.01 -4.26
C GLY A 146 11.38 8.14 -3.66
N GLY A 147 10.46 7.36 -4.21
CA GLY A 147 9.03 7.41 -3.87
C GLY A 147 8.71 7.00 -2.43
N THR A 148 9.42 6.02 -1.89
CA THR A 148 9.24 5.58 -0.49
C THR A 148 9.66 6.68 0.49
N ALA A 149 10.81 7.32 0.25
CA ALA A 149 11.27 8.46 1.05
C ALA A 149 10.26 9.63 1.00
N TYR A 150 9.74 9.93 -0.19
CA TYR A 150 8.70 10.93 -0.39
C TYR A 150 7.46 10.62 0.45
N THR A 151 6.94 9.42 0.35
CA THR A 151 5.72 9.00 1.05
C THR A 151 5.90 9.02 2.56
N CYS A 152 7.01 8.50 3.08
CA CYS A 152 7.32 8.52 4.51
C CYS A 152 7.44 9.95 5.04
N ARG A 153 8.10 10.85 4.31
CA ARG A 153 8.21 12.26 4.68
C ARG A 153 6.84 12.93 4.73
N LYS A 154 6.02 12.75 3.70
CA LYS A 154 4.65 13.31 3.63
C LYS A 154 3.76 12.78 4.77
N ALA A 155 3.86 11.50 5.08
CA ALA A 155 3.12 10.92 6.20
C ALA A 155 3.50 11.56 7.53
N ARG A 156 4.80 11.77 7.77
CA ARG A 156 5.31 12.44 8.98
C ARG A 156 4.86 13.90 9.07
N GLU A 157 4.91 14.63 7.96
CA GLU A 157 4.39 16.01 7.89
C GLU A 157 2.91 16.09 8.27
N LYS A 158 2.14 15.07 7.89
CA LYS A 158 0.72 14.92 8.25
C LYS A 158 0.49 14.31 9.64
N ARG A 159 1.56 14.04 10.39
CA ARG A 159 1.52 13.38 11.71
C ARG A 159 0.86 12.00 11.68
N MET A 160 0.97 11.29 10.57
CA MET A 160 0.51 9.92 10.44
C MET A 160 1.55 8.96 11.04
N PRO A 161 1.13 7.96 11.82
CA PRO A 161 2.03 6.89 12.27
C PRO A 161 2.64 6.15 11.07
N VAL A 162 3.94 5.89 11.13
CA VAL A 162 4.67 5.10 10.12
C VAL A 162 5.34 3.93 10.83
N VAL A 163 4.94 2.72 10.49
CA VAL A 163 5.60 1.49 10.94
C VAL A 163 6.56 1.04 9.85
N ASN A 164 7.85 1.06 10.13
CA ASN A 164 8.88 0.63 9.17
C ASN A 164 9.29 -0.81 9.46
N VAL A 165 9.14 -1.68 8.47
CA VAL A 165 9.47 -3.11 8.54
C VAL A 165 10.80 -3.47 7.86
N TYR A 166 11.62 -2.47 7.55
CA TYR A 166 12.95 -2.62 6.97
C TYR A 166 13.92 -3.34 7.92
#